data_a0682e96019a332d79b53e2d21e3c740
#
_entry.id   a0682e96019a332d79b53e2d21e3c740
#
_cell.length_a   1.000
_cell.length_b   1.000
_cell.length_c   1.000
_cell.angle_alpha   90.00
_cell.angle_beta   90.00
_cell.angle_gamma   90.00
#
_symmetry.space_group_name_H-M   'P 1'
#
loop_
_entity.id
_entity.type
_entity.pdbx_description
1 polymer ?
#
loop_
_entity_poly.entity_id
_entity_poly.type
_entity_poly.pdbx_seq_one_letter_code
_entity_poly.pdbx_strand_id
1 'polypeptide(L)'
;MSIELSESLQAWSSDSFGETFCREVARLAHGELPLHLALSLGSHVVERRPKVMLLSSEADASCIRVKAGVFFNSVLAGCNCADDPSPMDEHNEYCELWFVIDRLSGETRIDLA
;
A
#
# COMPACT_ATOMS: atom_id res chain seq x y z
N MET A 1 -11.77 -8.95 7.50
CA MET A 1 -12.48 -8.15 6.47
C MET A 1 -11.69 -8.21 5.19
N SER A 2 -12.35 -8.51 4.11
CA SER A 2 -11.70 -8.53 2.81
C SER A 2 -11.69 -7.13 2.20
N ILE A 3 -10.63 -6.87 1.44
CA ILE A 3 -10.47 -5.62 0.70
C ILE A 3 -11.01 -5.86 -0.70
N GLU A 4 -11.73 -4.90 -1.24
CA GLU A 4 -12.24 -4.98 -2.60
C GLU A 4 -11.73 -3.80 -3.42
N LEU A 5 -11.12 -4.09 -4.57
CA LEU A 5 -10.64 -3.08 -5.50
C LEU A 5 -11.52 -3.09 -6.76
N SER A 6 -12.79 -2.75 -6.57
CA SER A 6 -13.77 -2.83 -7.65
C SER A 6 -13.52 -1.82 -8.77
N GLU A 7 -13.04 -0.63 -8.47
CA GLU A 7 -12.72 0.35 -9.50
C GLU A 7 -11.54 -0.11 -10.37
N SER A 8 -10.53 -0.70 -9.73
CA SER A 8 -9.39 -1.25 -10.44
C SER A 8 -9.80 -2.42 -11.33
N LEU A 9 -10.69 -3.27 -10.83
CA LEU A 9 -11.20 -4.40 -11.60
C LEU A 9 -11.93 -3.92 -12.86
N GLN A 10 -12.76 -2.89 -12.73
CA GLN A 10 -13.48 -2.31 -13.86
C GLN A 10 -12.55 -1.64 -14.87
N ALA A 11 -11.45 -1.10 -14.41
CA ALA A 11 -10.48 -0.39 -15.26
C ALA A 11 -9.43 -1.32 -15.89
N TRP A 12 -9.46 -2.62 -15.58
CA TRP A 12 -8.40 -3.54 -16.01
C TRP A 12 -8.14 -3.53 -17.51
N SER A 13 -9.18 -3.46 -18.31
CA SER A 13 -9.04 -3.48 -19.77
C SER A 13 -8.84 -2.10 -20.38
N SER A 14 -8.68 -1.05 -19.59
CA SER A 14 -8.51 0.32 -20.06
C SER A 14 -7.10 0.82 -19.81
N ASP A 15 -6.72 1.89 -20.51
CA ASP A 15 -5.41 2.53 -20.34
C ASP A 15 -5.26 3.22 -18.98
N SER A 16 -6.36 3.43 -18.27
CA SER A 16 -6.36 4.11 -16.99
C SER A 16 -6.23 3.17 -15.79
N PHE A 17 -5.99 1.87 -16.02
CA PHE A 17 -5.90 0.90 -14.93
C PHE A 17 -4.85 1.29 -13.88
N GLY A 18 -3.64 1.63 -14.33
CA GLY A 18 -2.55 1.96 -13.40
C GLY A 18 -2.89 3.15 -12.51
N GLU A 19 -3.45 4.19 -13.11
CA GLU A 19 -3.84 5.39 -12.39
C GLU A 19 -4.99 5.10 -11.41
N THR A 20 -5.99 4.36 -11.87
CA THR A 20 -7.13 3.96 -11.03
C THR A 20 -6.67 3.09 -9.87
N PHE A 21 -5.82 2.11 -10.14
CA PHE A 21 -5.28 1.22 -9.13
C PHE A 21 -4.53 1.99 -8.05
N CYS A 22 -3.60 2.85 -8.45
CA CYS A 22 -2.81 3.63 -7.48
C CYS A 22 -3.70 4.52 -6.63
N ARG A 23 -4.71 5.14 -7.23
CA ARG A 23 -5.65 5.99 -6.51
C ARG A 23 -6.50 5.18 -5.53
N GLU A 24 -7.01 4.05 -5.96
CA GLU A 24 -7.85 3.20 -5.12
C GLU A 24 -7.07 2.63 -3.94
N VAL A 25 -5.86 2.14 -4.18
CA VAL A 25 -5.00 1.62 -3.11
C VAL A 25 -4.63 2.71 -2.11
N ALA A 26 -4.34 3.91 -2.58
CA ALA A 26 -3.98 5.02 -1.70
C ALA A 26 -5.14 5.48 -0.81
N ARG A 27 -6.38 5.13 -1.16
CA ARG A 27 -7.56 5.43 -0.34
C ARG A 27 -7.85 4.39 0.72
N LEU A 28 -7.17 3.25 0.71
CA LEU A 28 -7.41 2.21 1.69
C LEU A 28 -7.09 2.72 3.09
N ALA A 29 -7.82 2.21 4.08
CA ALA A 29 -7.58 2.57 5.46
C ALA A 29 -6.16 2.18 5.86
N HIS A 30 -5.58 2.94 6.78
CA HIS A 30 -4.19 2.79 7.17
C HIS A 30 -3.84 1.35 7.57
N GLY A 31 -4.70 0.66 8.29
CA GLY A 31 -4.45 -0.70 8.73
C GLY A 31 -4.69 -1.79 7.70
N GLU A 32 -5.21 -1.43 6.52
CA GLU A 32 -5.51 -2.42 5.48
C GLU A 32 -4.29 -2.82 4.66
N LEU A 33 -3.28 -1.97 4.60
CA LEU A 33 -2.01 -2.29 3.97
C LEU A 33 -1.03 -2.81 5.01
N PRO A 34 -0.28 -3.89 4.72
CA PRO A 34 0.63 -4.48 5.72
C PRO A 34 1.94 -3.70 5.82
N LEU A 35 1.88 -2.38 5.93
CA LEU A 35 3.07 -1.52 5.98
C LEU A 35 3.88 -1.73 7.25
N HIS A 36 3.23 -2.08 8.34
CA HIS A 36 3.92 -2.35 9.61
C HIS A 36 4.88 -3.54 9.52
N LEU A 37 4.64 -4.47 8.60
CA LEU A 37 5.52 -5.61 8.37
C LEU A 37 6.75 -5.22 7.54
N ALA A 38 6.69 -4.08 6.87
CA ALA A 38 7.75 -3.61 5.99
C ALA A 38 8.62 -2.53 6.64
N LEU A 39 8.38 -2.20 7.91
CA LEU A 39 9.15 -1.18 8.62
C LEU A 39 10.63 -1.60 8.71
N SER A 40 11.52 -0.68 8.38
CA SER A 40 12.97 -0.91 8.47
C SER A 40 13.68 0.14 9.29
N LEU A 41 13.26 1.38 9.23
CA LEU A 41 13.91 2.50 9.89
C LEU A 41 13.17 2.96 11.14
N GLY A 42 11.85 2.94 11.11
CA GLY A 42 11.02 3.35 12.23
C GLY A 42 10.27 2.17 12.86
N SER A 43 9.54 2.45 13.91
CA SER A 43 8.74 1.44 14.61
C SER A 43 7.24 1.59 14.40
N HIS A 44 6.80 2.74 13.91
CA HIS A 44 5.39 3.02 13.66
C HIS A 44 5.19 3.67 12.30
N VAL A 45 4.16 3.26 11.60
CA VAL A 45 3.78 3.85 10.32
C VAL A 45 3.04 5.17 10.58
N VAL A 46 3.44 6.22 9.88
CA VAL A 46 2.75 7.50 9.95
C VAL A 46 1.42 7.40 9.20
N GLU A 47 0.34 7.85 9.82
CA GLU A 47 -1.00 7.83 9.23
C GLU A 47 -1.15 8.93 8.18
N ARG A 48 -0.62 8.65 7.01
CA ARG A 48 -0.66 9.54 5.87
C ARG A 48 -0.87 8.70 4.62
N ARG A 49 -1.52 9.24 3.61
CA ARG A 49 -1.72 8.50 2.38
C ARG A 49 -0.40 8.10 1.77
N PRO A 50 -0.17 6.81 1.51
CA PRO A 50 1.06 6.39 0.87
C PRO A 50 1.06 6.78 -0.59
N LYS A 51 2.25 6.88 -1.16
CA LYS A 51 2.42 7.05 -2.59
C LYS A 51 2.57 5.66 -3.21
N VAL A 52 1.69 5.33 -4.13
CA VAL A 52 1.64 4.01 -4.75
C VAL A 52 2.09 4.11 -6.19
N MET A 53 2.93 3.17 -6.61
CA MET A 53 3.46 3.12 -7.96
C MET A 53 3.26 1.72 -8.52
N LEU A 54 2.67 1.63 -9.72
CA LEU A 54 2.48 0.36 -10.39
C LEU A 54 3.81 -0.12 -10.98
N LEU A 55 4.26 -1.30 -10.59
CA LEU A 55 5.50 -1.88 -11.09
C LEU A 55 5.26 -2.89 -12.19
N SER A 56 4.32 -3.80 -11.99
CA SER A 56 3.97 -4.79 -12.99
C SER A 56 2.54 -5.27 -12.76
N SER A 57 1.94 -5.80 -13.80
CA SER A 57 0.61 -6.39 -13.71
C SER A 57 0.46 -7.50 -14.72
N GLU A 58 -0.25 -8.55 -14.32
CA GLU A 58 -0.59 -9.66 -15.18
C GLU A 58 -1.93 -10.23 -14.74
N ALA A 59 -2.61 -10.92 -15.62
CA ALA A 59 -3.91 -11.49 -15.31
C ALA A 59 -4.07 -12.85 -15.96
N ASP A 60 -4.82 -13.70 -15.28
CA ASP A 60 -5.31 -14.96 -15.87
C ASP A 60 -6.84 -14.94 -15.86
N ALA A 61 -7.47 -16.09 -16.09
CA ALA A 61 -8.93 -16.18 -16.18
C ALA A 61 -9.62 -15.91 -14.84
N SER A 62 -8.94 -16.07 -13.72
CA SER A 62 -9.54 -15.99 -12.39
C SER A 62 -9.10 -14.77 -11.58
N CYS A 63 -7.89 -14.26 -11.77
CA CYS A 63 -7.40 -13.15 -10.97
C CYS A 63 -6.44 -12.24 -11.74
N ILE A 64 -6.28 -11.04 -11.19
CA ILE A 64 -5.32 -10.05 -11.67
C ILE A 64 -4.24 -9.92 -10.59
N ARG A 65 -2.99 -10.07 -10.98
CA ARG A 65 -1.85 -9.92 -10.07
C ARG A 65 -1.13 -8.64 -10.39
N VAL A 66 -0.96 -7.81 -9.36
CA VAL A 66 -0.30 -6.52 -9.51
C VAL A 66 0.81 -6.43 -8.48
N LYS A 67 2.00 -6.04 -8.94
CA LYS A 67 3.09 -5.69 -8.05
C LYS A 67 3.19 -4.18 -8.01
N ALA A 68 3.15 -3.62 -6.81
CA ALA A 68 3.19 -2.18 -6.62
C ALA A 68 4.26 -1.80 -5.61
N GLY A 69 4.93 -0.67 -5.87
CA GLY A 69 5.82 -0.05 -4.92
C GLY A 69 5.04 0.95 -4.08
N VAL A 70 5.27 0.95 -2.78
CA VAL A 70 4.58 1.83 -1.85
C VAL A 70 5.60 2.62 -1.05
N PHE A 71 5.53 3.94 -1.15
CA PHE A 71 6.33 4.86 -0.36
C PHE A 71 5.48 5.36 0.79
N PHE A 72 6.01 5.24 1.99
CA PHE A 72 5.33 5.69 3.19
C PHE A 72 6.34 6.22 4.19
N ASN A 73 5.86 6.74 5.31
CA ASN A 73 6.74 7.30 6.32
C ASN A 73 6.57 6.56 7.63
N SER A 74 7.65 6.52 8.40
CA SER A 74 7.66 5.91 9.73
C SER A 74 8.31 6.82 10.74
N VAL A 75 8.04 6.56 12.01
CA VAL A 75 8.67 7.27 13.12
C VAL A 75 9.16 6.25 14.14
N LEU A 76 10.21 6.61 14.87
CA LEU A 76 10.66 5.85 16.03
C LEU A 76 9.86 6.28 17.24
N ALA A 77 9.17 5.33 17.85
CA ALA A 77 8.43 5.59 19.08
C ALA A 77 9.29 5.22 20.28
N GLY A 78 9.10 5.94 21.38
CA GLY A 78 9.65 5.57 22.67
C GLY A 78 11.04 6.07 23.00
N CYS A 79 11.70 6.78 22.11
CA CYS A 79 13.01 7.35 22.37
C CYS A 79 12.95 8.84 22.66
N ASN A 80 11.88 9.29 23.23
CA ASN A 80 11.76 10.68 23.60
C ASN A 80 12.52 10.94 24.88
N CYS A 81 13.70 11.48 24.72
CA CYS A 81 14.28 12.20 25.80
C CYS A 81 13.34 13.37 26.06
N ALA A 82 12.74 13.39 27.23
CA ALA A 82 11.73 14.39 27.56
C ALA A 82 12.21 15.83 27.43
N ASP A 83 13.49 16.02 27.30
CA ASP A 83 14.14 17.34 27.24
C ASP A 83 14.37 17.83 25.83
N ASP A 84 14.04 17.02 24.82
CA ASP A 84 14.24 17.40 23.44
C ASP A 84 12.94 17.90 22.82
N PRO A 85 12.80 19.21 22.59
CA PRO A 85 11.60 19.76 21.98
C PRO A 85 11.54 19.55 20.47
N SER A 86 12.51 18.88 19.89
CA SER A 86 12.52 18.66 18.44
C SER A 86 11.37 17.75 18.03
N PRO A 87 10.68 18.05 16.92
CA PRO A 87 9.70 17.14 16.37
C PRO A 87 10.37 15.82 16.03
N MET A 88 9.62 14.72 16.16
CA MET A 88 10.12 13.41 15.78
C MET A 88 10.42 13.41 14.28
N ASP A 89 11.62 12.96 13.93
CA ASP A 89 11.98 12.84 12.52
C ASP A 89 11.23 11.70 11.87
N GLU A 90 10.63 11.99 10.74
CA GLU A 90 10.02 10.97 9.92
C GLU A 90 11.07 10.35 9.02
N HIS A 91 11.00 9.02 8.86
CA HIS A 91 11.85 8.29 7.95
C HIS A 91 11.06 7.89 6.72
N ASN A 92 11.68 8.00 5.56
CA ASN A 92 11.09 7.54 4.32
C ASN A 92 11.25 6.03 4.21
N GLU A 93 10.14 5.34 4.00
CA GLU A 93 10.13 3.89 3.85
C GLU A 93 9.61 3.52 2.46
N TYR A 94 10.03 2.36 1.99
CA TYR A 94 9.58 1.83 0.72
C TYR A 94 9.39 0.32 0.84
N CYS A 95 8.32 -0.18 0.27
CA CYS A 95 8.13 -1.62 0.16
C CYS A 95 7.43 -1.95 -1.15
N GLU A 96 7.49 -3.21 -1.52
CA GLU A 96 6.76 -3.73 -2.66
C GLU A 96 5.72 -4.72 -2.17
N LEU A 97 4.53 -4.63 -2.73
CA LEU A 97 3.39 -5.46 -2.35
C LEU A 97 2.83 -6.16 -3.58
N TRP A 98 2.39 -7.40 -3.36
CA TRP A 98 1.60 -8.13 -4.33
C TRP A 98 0.13 -7.98 -4.01
N PHE A 99 -0.65 -7.64 -5.03
CA PHE A 99 -2.10 -7.56 -4.94
C PHE A 99 -2.68 -8.61 -5.86
N VAL A 100 -3.52 -9.48 -5.32
CA VAL A 100 -4.21 -10.50 -6.11
C VAL A 100 -5.70 -10.18 -6.06
N ILE A 101 -6.24 -9.74 -7.18
CA ILE A 101 -7.63 -9.29 -7.31
C ILE A 101 -8.44 -10.39 -7.96
N ASP A 102 -9.51 -10.85 -7.29
CA ASP A 102 -10.44 -11.80 -7.87
C ASP A 102 -11.26 -11.11 -8.96
N ARG A 103 -11.26 -11.68 -10.17
CA ARG A 103 -11.93 -11.06 -11.31
C ARG A 103 -13.45 -11.13 -11.24
N LEU A 104 -13.99 -11.99 -10.39
CA LEU A 104 -15.44 -12.13 -10.23
C LEU A 104 -15.99 -11.21 -9.16
N SER A 105 -15.29 -11.11 -8.03
CA SER A 105 -15.78 -10.36 -6.86
C SER A 105 -15.07 -9.03 -6.63
N GLY A 106 -13.87 -8.85 -7.15
CA GLY A 106 -13.02 -7.71 -6.82
C GLY A 106 -12.31 -7.87 -5.49
N GLU A 107 -12.54 -8.96 -4.78
CA GLU A 107 -11.89 -9.24 -3.51
C GLU A 107 -10.39 -9.35 -3.70
N THR A 108 -9.63 -8.67 -2.85
CA THR A 108 -8.20 -8.52 -3.05
C THR A 108 -7.41 -9.00 -1.85
N ARG A 109 -6.40 -9.79 -2.13
CA ARG A 109 -5.43 -10.23 -1.15
C ARG A 109 -4.15 -9.43 -1.34
N ILE A 110 -3.53 -9.01 -0.23
CA ILE A 110 -2.32 -8.20 -0.24
C ILE A 110 -1.24 -8.91 0.56
N ASP A 111 -0.09 -9.12 -0.07
CA ASP A 111 1.07 -9.75 0.55
C ASP A 111 2.32 -8.91 0.31
N LEU A 112 3.30 -9.00 1.23
CA LEU A 112 4.62 -8.42 0.99
C LEU A 112 5.34 -9.16 -0.12
N ALA A 113 5.95 -8.41 -0.99
CA ALA A 113 6.74 -8.99 -2.07
C ALA A 113 8.13 -9.41 -1.59
#